data_6402c78fb9decefcd484d8be19e3d525
#
_entry.id   6402c78fb9decefcd484d8be19e3d525
#
_cell.length_a   1.000
_cell.length_b   1.000
_cell.length_c   1.000
_cell.angle_alpha   90.00
_cell.angle_beta   90.00
_cell.angle_gamma   90.00
#
_symmetry.space_group_name_H-M   'P 1'
#
loop_
_entity.id
_entity.type
_entity.pdbx_description
1 polymer ?
#
loop_
_entity_poly.entity_id
_entity_poly.type
_entity_poly.pdbx_seq_one_letter_code
_entity_poly.pdbx_strand_id
1 'polypeptide(L)'
;MFFCFSILEQPIVNLSILKNGKFTGHVIAFFLFQIVNLGMFFIILNYIQLVNHSSSTVAGLLVFPGAIIGAYFAPFSGRILDRLGAKKPIIFGVSMLVLALCLFSVFGRHLSNTWLMIFYIISMAGTGIAFGNIMTNGQKQVTLEERADANAFFNTLQQFAGAVGTTIASLIVALSQTNSAISFSAATAKGSRNAFIVLLILAVIQLIILLRVVDGKEN
;
A
#
# COMPACT_ATOMS: atom_id res chain seq x y z
N MET A 1 -15.49 32.06 28.03
CA MET A 1 -15.05 30.79 27.42
C MET A 1 -16.15 30.19 26.59
N PHE A 2 -16.95 30.99 25.88
CA PHE A 2 -18.11 30.55 25.04
C PHE A 2 -18.11 31.18 23.64
N PHE A 3 -17.00 31.73 23.17
CA PHE A 3 -16.95 32.47 21.88
C PHE A 3 -16.23 31.74 20.74
N CYS A 4 -15.83 30.48 20.89
CA CYS A 4 -15.08 29.74 19.85
C CYS A 4 -15.90 28.70 19.07
N PHE A 5 -17.22 28.55 19.29
CA PHE A 5 -18.02 27.50 18.68
C PHE A 5 -18.91 27.95 17.53
N SER A 6 -18.94 29.21 17.16
CA SER A 6 -19.84 29.73 16.11
C SER A 6 -19.14 30.11 14.79
N ILE A 7 -17.90 29.67 14.54
CA ILE A 7 -17.19 29.97 13.27
C ILE A 7 -17.12 28.76 12.31
N LEU A 8 -17.65 27.60 12.69
CA LEU A 8 -17.65 26.41 11.85
C LEU A 8 -19.05 26.11 11.31
N GLU A 9 -19.61 27.03 10.53
CA GLU A 9 -20.80 26.74 9.70
C GLU A 9 -20.47 25.87 8.46
N GLN A 10 -19.19 25.67 8.16
CA GLN A 10 -18.78 24.71 7.12
C GLN A 10 -17.85 23.66 7.73
N PRO A 11 -18.13 22.37 7.57
CA PRO A 11 -17.21 21.33 7.98
C PRO A 11 -15.88 21.49 7.23
N ILE A 12 -14.76 21.36 7.94
CA ILE A 12 -13.38 21.51 7.39
C ILE A 12 -13.17 20.58 6.18
N VAL A 13 -13.89 19.48 6.11
CA VAL A 13 -13.89 18.53 4.99
C VAL A 13 -15.32 18.12 4.67
N ASN A 14 -15.74 18.30 3.44
CA ASN A 14 -17.09 17.94 3.00
C ASN A 14 -17.22 16.42 2.82
N LEU A 15 -17.85 15.74 3.79
CA LEU A 15 -18.10 14.29 3.73
C LEU A 15 -19.08 13.88 2.64
N SER A 16 -19.81 14.83 2.03
CA SER A 16 -20.78 14.50 0.98
C SER A 16 -20.13 13.90 -0.26
N ILE A 17 -18.85 14.16 -0.50
CA ILE A 17 -18.06 13.57 -1.60
C ILE A 17 -18.01 12.04 -1.55
N LEU A 18 -18.17 11.43 -0.36
CA LEU A 18 -18.25 9.98 -0.19
C LEU A 18 -19.56 9.37 -0.73
N LYS A 19 -20.55 10.18 -1.07
CA LYS A 19 -21.76 9.69 -1.77
C LYS A 19 -21.47 9.31 -3.21
N ASN A 20 -20.39 9.83 -3.79
CA ASN A 20 -19.94 9.41 -5.11
C ASN A 20 -19.27 8.03 -5.02
N GLY A 21 -19.95 7.00 -5.52
CA GLY A 21 -19.48 5.60 -5.44
C GLY A 21 -18.16 5.36 -6.15
N LYS A 22 -17.85 6.09 -7.25
CA LYS A 22 -16.54 5.98 -7.93
C LYS A 22 -15.43 6.57 -7.08
N PHE A 23 -15.64 7.75 -6.50
CA PHE A 23 -14.70 8.36 -5.57
C PHE A 23 -14.44 7.46 -4.36
N THR A 24 -15.50 7.01 -3.71
CA THR A 24 -15.41 6.12 -2.54
C THR A 24 -14.67 4.82 -2.85
N GLY A 25 -14.91 4.25 -4.03
CA GLY A 25 -14.17 3.07 -4.48
C GLY A 25 -12.66 3.33 -4.62
N HIS A 26 -12.26 4.50 -5.15
CA HIS A 26 -10.84 4.89 -5.20
C HIS A 26 -10.26 5.12 -3.81
N VAL A 27 -11.00 5.73 -2.90
CA VAL A 27 -10.59 5.97 -1.51
C VAL A 27 -10.34 4.64 -0.78
N ILE A 28 -11.28 3.69 -0.88
CA ILE A 28 -11.13 2.36 -0.28
C ILE A 28 -9.93 1.62 -0.90
N ALA A 29 -9.80 1.64 -2.22
CA ALA A 29 -8.68 1.00 -2.89
C ALA A 29 -7.33 1.62 -2.50
N PHE A 30 -7.25 2.94 -2.37
CA PHE A 30 -6.06 3.64 -1.92
C PHE A 30 -5.72 3.31 -0.46
N PHE A 31 -6.73 3.23 0.41
CA PHE A 31 -6.55 2.84 1.80
C PHE A 31 -5.96 1.43 1.92
N LEU A 32 -6.53 0.46 1.20
CA LEU A 32 -6.00 -0.91 1.13
C LEU A 32 -4.59 -0.94 0.55
N PHE A 33 -4.31 -0.14 -0.48
CA PHE A 33 -2.98 -0.02 -1.07
C PHE A 33 -1.93 0.40 -0.05
N GLN A 34 -2.25 1.37 0.78
CA GLN A 34 -1.34 1.88 1.80
C GLN A 34 -1.14 0.89 2.95
N ILE A 35 -2.21 0.22 3.40
CA ILE A 35 -2.12 -0.88 4.38
C ILE A 35 -1.14 -1.95 3.87
N VAL A 36 -1.30 -2.37 2.62
CA VAL A 36 -0.47 -3.41 2.00
C VAL A 36 0.98 -2.96 1.90
N ASN A 37 1.25 -1.75 1.38
CA ASN A 37 2.61 -1.27 1.19
C ASN A 37 3.37 -1.12 2.51
N LEU A 38 2.77 -0.47 3.51
CA LEU A 38 3.45 -0.18 4.78
C LEU A 38 3.53 -1.43 5.67
N GLY A 39 2.50 -2.30 5.64
CA GLY A 39 2.56 -3.60 6.29
C GLY A 39 3.65 -4.50 5.69
N MET A 40 3.75 -4.57 4.37
CA MET A 40 4.78 -5.34 3.68
C MET A 40 6.19 -4.82 3.99
N PHE A 41 6.41 -3.51 3.95
CA PHE A 41 7.68 -2.89 4.29
C PHE A 41 8.12 -3.25 5.72
N PHE A 42 7.20 -3.16 6.68
CA PHE A 42 7.45 -3.56 8.07
C PHE A 42 7.88 -5.02 8.18
N ILE A 43 7.17 -5.94 7.51
CA ILE A 43 7.49 -7.37 7.55
C ILE A 43 8.89 -7.64 6.98
N ILE A 44 9.23 -7.03 5.84
CA ILE A 44 10.52 -7.21 5.16
C ILE A 44 11.67 -6.80 6.08
N LEU A 45 11.59 -5.62 6.72
CA LEU A 45 12.63 -5.16 7.62
C LEU A 45 12.81 -6.09 8.83
N ASN A 46 11.70 -6.56 9.41
CA ASN A 46 11.73 -7.50 10.53
C ASN A 46 12.26 -8.87 10.10
N TYR A 47 11.90 -9.34 8.91
CA TYR A 47 12.41 -10.63 8.39
C TYR A 47 13.92 -10.61 8.23
N ILE A 48 14.47 -9.56 7.61
CA ILE A 48 15.91 -9.40 7.41
C ILE A 48 16.66 -9.43 8.75
N GLN A 49 16.11 -8.78 9.77
CA GLN A 49 16.76 -8.65 11.06
C GLN A 49 16.56 -9.89 11.97
N LEU A 50 15.33 -10.38 12.09
CA LEU A 50 14.96 -11.41 13.06
C LEU A 50 15.07 -12.84 12.51
N VAL A 51 14.94 -13.03 11.20
CA VAL A 51 15.05 -14.36 10.57
C VAL A 51 16.43 -14.56 9.96
N ASN A 52 16.91 -13.58 9.20
CA ASN A 52 18.22 -13.66 8.53
C ASN A 52 19.37 -13.10 9.38
N HIS A 53 19.10 -12.68 10.62
CA HIS A 53 20.10 -12.18 11.59
C HIS A 53 21.02 -11.08 11.05
N SER A 54 20.50 -10.26 10.13
CA SER A 54 21.25 -9.14 9.55
C SER A 54 21.03 -7.86 10.35
N SER A 55 22.02 -6.95 10.31
CA SER A 55 21.90 -5.66 10.99
C SER A 55 20.83 -4.77 10.38
N SER A 56 20.35 -3.78 11.13
CA SER A 56 19.42 -2.76 10.64
C SER A 56 19.98 -1.95 9.45
N THR A 57 21.31 -1.74 9.43
CA THR A 57 21.98 -1.10 8.29
C THR A 57 21.86 -1.94 7.02
N VAL A 58 22.08 -3.26 7.11
CA VAL A 58 21.92 -4.19 5.99
C VAL A 58 20.45 -4.21 5.54
N ALA A 59 19.50 -4.23 6.47
CA ALA A 59 18.07 -4.17 6.13
C ALA A 59 17.73 -2.89 5.33
N GLY A 60 18.23 -1.72 5.74
CA GLY A 60 18.07 -0.47 5.02
C GLY A 60 18.69 -0.51 3.61
N LEU A 61 19.90 -1.05 3.47
CA LEU A 61 20.57 -1.19 2.18
C LEU A 61 19.86 -2.14 1.22
N LEU A 62 19.22 -3.19 1.72
CA LEU A 62 18.47 -4.15 0.90
C LEU A 62 17.14 -3.60 0.37
N VAL A 63 16.49 -2.70 1.11
CA VAL A 63 15.26 -2.06 0.62
C VAL A 63 15.54 -0.81 -0.23
N PHE A 64 16.73 -0.24 -0.15
CA PHE A 64 17.11 0.98 -0.86
C PHE A 64 16.98 0.90 -2.39
N PRO A 65 17.42 -0.18 -3.09
CA PRO A 65 17.24 -0.31 -4.54
C PRO A 65 15.76 -0.28 -4.96
N GLY A 66 14.88 -0.93 -4.17
CA GLY A 66 13.44 -0.89 -4.41
C GLY A 66 12.88 0.53 -4.27
N ALA A 67 13.29 1.27 -3.25
CA ALA A 67 12.87 2.66 -3.05
C ALA A 67 13.31 3.57 -4.22
N ILE A 68 14.53 3.41 -4.73
CA ILE A 68 15.02 4.14 -5.93
C ILE A 68 14.15 3.83 -7.13
N ILE A 69 13.82 2.56 -7.39
CA ILE A 69 12.99 2.15 -8.51
C ILE A 69 11.58 2.72 -8.39
N GLY A 70 10.97 2.67 -7.22
CA GLY A 70 9.67 3.30 -6.96
C GLY A 70 9.69 4.81 -7.22
N ALA A 71 10.70 5.50 -6.71
CA ALA A 71 10.90 6.94 -6.93
C ALA A 71 11.15 7.28 -8.40
N TYR A 72 11.88 6.42 -9.13
CA TYR A 72 12.13 6.61 -10.57
C TYR A 72 10.83 6.51 -11.38
N PHE A 73 9.98 5.54 -11.12
CA PHE A 73 8.72 5.38 -11.85
C PHE A 73 7.65 6.41 -11.48
N ALA A 74 7.69 7.00 -10.30
CA ALA A 74 6.67 7.95 -9.83
C ALA A 74 6.45 9.15 -10.78
N PRO A 75 7.47 9.91 -11.25
CA PRO A 75 7.26 11.02 -12.16
C PRO A 75 6.82 10.59 -13.57
N PHE A 76 7.17 9.36 -13.97
CA PHE A 76 6.75 8.84 -15.28
C PHE A 76 5.31 8.34 -15.26
N SER A 77 4.79 7.99 -14.09
CA SER A 77 3.45 7.44 -13.92
C SER A 77 2.37 8.38 -14.46
N GLY A 78 2.51 9.70 -14.24
CA GLY A 78 1.61 10.72 -14.76
C GLY A 78 1.62 10.77 -16.29
N ARG A 79 2.80 10.75 -16.92
CA ARG A 79 2.92 10.73 -18.40
C ARG A 79 2.32 9.47 -19.01
N ILE A 80 2.45 8.33 -18.32
CA ILE A 80 1.85 7.07 -18.74
C ILE A 80 0.32 7.14 -18.62
N LEU A 81 -0.18 7.75 -17.56
CA LEU A 81 -1.60 8.01 -17.35
C LEU A 81 -2.19 8.85 -18.48
N ASP A 82 -1.51 9.94 -18.86
CA ASP A 82 -1.97 10.86 -19.92
C ASP A 82 -2.00 10.19 -21.31
N ARG A 83 -1.06 9.26 -21.59
CA ARG A 83 -0.96 8.57 -22.89
C ARG A 83 -1.84 7.32 -22.99
N LEU A 84 -1.94 6.52 -21.94
CA LEU A 84 -2.58 5.21 -21.96
C LEU A 84 -3.94 5.17 -21.24
N GLY A 85 -4.36 6.31 -20.65
CA GLY A 85 -5.51 6.39 -19.77
C GLY A 85 -5.22 5.80 -18.39
N ALA A 86 -6.12 6.02 -17.43
CA ALA A 86 -5.90 5.67 -16.03
C ALA A 86 -5.86 4.15 -15.77
N LYS A 87 -6.70 3.38 -16.46
CA LYS A 87 -6.91 1.95 -16.17
C LYS A 87 -5.65 1.11 -16.33
N LYS A 88 -4.94 1.27 -17.45
CA LYS A 88 -3.78 0.42 -17.76
C LYS A 88 -2.66 0.55 -16.73
N PRO A 89 -2.13 1.75 -16.39
CA PRO A 89 -1.03 1.87 -15.45
C PRO A 89 -1.44 1.50 -14.02
N ILE A 90 -2.66 1.84 -13.59
CA ILE A 90 -3.15 1.49 -12.25
C ILE A 90 -3.23 -0.03 -12.10
N ILE A 91 -3.90 -0.72 -13.02
CA ILE A 91 -4.07 -2.17 -12.94
C ILE A 91 -2.73 -2.89 -13.08
N PHE A 92 -1.86 -2.44 -14.01
CA PHE A 92 -0.53 -3.02 -14.16
C PHE A 92 0.31 -2.88 -12.88
N GLY A 93 0.37 -1.67 -12.30
CA GLY A 93 1.15 -1.44 -11.08
C GLY A 93 0.64 -2.24 -9.89
N VAL A 94 -0.69 -2.31 -9.69
CA VAL A 94 -1.27 -3.13 -8.62
C VAL A 94 -1.08 -4.62 -8.88
N SER A 95 -1.12 -5.08 -10.15
CA SER A 95 -0.83 -6.47 -10.49
C SER A 95 0.62 -6.86 -10.17
N MET A 96 1.59 -5.95 -10.35
CA MET A 96 2.98 -6.18 -9.92
C MET A 96 3.09 -6.31 -8.40
N LEU A 97 2.34 -5.51 -7.63
CA LEU A 97 2.28 -5.62 -6.17
C LEU A 97 1.68 -6.97 -5.75
N VAL A 98 0.59 -7.41 -6.37
CA VAL A 98 -0.04 -8.72 -6.13
C VAL A 98 0.95 -9.85 -6.46
N LEU A 99 1.66 -9.76 -7.59
CA LEU A 99 2.69 -10.74 -7.96
C LEU A 99 3.79 -10.83 -6.91
N ALA A 100 4.32 -9.70 -6.45
CA ALA A 100 5.34 -9.68 -5.41
C ALA A 100 4.84 -10.33 -4.11
N LEU A 101 3.61 -10.02 -3.68
CA LEU A 101 3.00 -10.62 -2.49
C LEU A 101 2.74 -12.13 -2.67
N CYS A 102 2.37 -12.59 -3.87
CA CYS A 102 2.32 -14.01 -4.19
C CYS A 102 3.67 -14.69 -3.96
N LEU A 103 4.75 -14.10 -4.49
CA LEU A 103 6.10 -14.63 -4.32
C LEU A 103 6.51 -14.64 -2.83
N PHE A 104 6.27 -13.55 -2.09
CA PHE A 104 6.49 -13.52 -0.65
C PHE A 104 5.67 -14.57 0.12
N SER A 105 4.42 -14.81 -0.27
CA SER A 105 3.54 -15.79 0.38
C SER A 105 3.97 -17.23 0.12
N VAL A 106 4.43 -17.53 -1.10
CA VAL A 106 4.89 -18.88 -1.47
C VAL A 106 6.23 -19.20 -0.79
N PHE A 107 7.21 -18.32 -0.92
CA PHE A 107 8.57 -18.54 -0.45
C PHE A 107 8.83 -18.04 0.99
N GLY A 108 7.85 -17.42 1.65
CA GLY A 108 7.97 -16.64 2.88
C GLY A 108 8.55 -17.35 4.10
N ARG A 109 8.78 -18.67 4.05
CA ARG A 109 9.45 -19.41 5.14
C ARG A 109 10.97 -19.47 5.01
N HIS A 110 11.50 -19.32 3.79
CA HIS A 110 12.91 -19.52 3.47
C HIS A 110 13.42 -18.45 2.49
N LEU A 111 13.20 -17.17 2.83
CA LEU A 111 13.66 -16.05 2.01
C LEU A 111 15.06 -15.62 2.40
N SER A 112 16.00 -15.72 1.47
CA SER A 112 17.30 -15.05 1.63
C SER A 112 17.15 -13.53 1.42
N ASN A 113 18.14 -12.77 1.89
CA ASN A 113 18.20 -11.32 1.69
C ASN A 113 18.09 -10.90 0.23
N THR A 114 18.68 -11.69 -0.68
CA THR A 114 18.63 -11.43 -2.12
C THR A 114 17.20 -11.55 -2.67
N TRP A 115 16.46 -12.59 -2.29
CA TRP A 115 15.08 -12.77 -2.73
C TRP A 115 14.15 -11.71 -2.12
N LEU A 116 14.36 -11.33 -0.87
CA LEU A 116 13.62 -10.22 -0.24
C LEU A 116 13.81 -8.92 -1.03
N MET A 117 15.05 -8.60 -1.41
CA MET A 117 15.38 -7.43 -2.22
C MET A 117 14.72 -7.50 -3.61
N ILE A 118 14.82 -8.62 -4.32
CA ILE A 118 14.26 -8.77 -5.68
C ILE A 118 12.74 -8.62 -5.66
N PHE A 119 12.05 -9.31 -4.74
CA PHE A 119 10.58 -9.22 -4.66
C PHE A 119 10.12 -7.82 -4.22
N TYR A 120 10.90 -7.18 -3.35
CA TYR A 120 10.63 -5.79 -2.96
C TYR A 120 10.80 -4.82 -4.13
N ILE A 121 11.81 -5.00 -4.97
CA ILE A 121 11.99 -4.21 -6.20
C ILE A 121 10.78 -4.33 -7.12
N ILE A 122 10.26 -5.55 -7.33
CA ILE A 122 9.06 -5.77 -8.15
C ILE A 122 7.86 -5.01 -7.55
N SER A 123 7.66 -5.09 -6.23
CA SER A 123 6.56 -4.39 -5.57
C SER A 123 6.69 -2.87 -5.67
N MET A 124 7.91 -2.33 -5.53
CA MET A 124 8.16 -0.89 -5.59
C MET A 124 8.03 -0.32 -7.00
N ALA A 125 8.40 -1.08 -8.04
CA ALA A 125 8.11 -0.71 -9.41
C ALA A 125 6.60 -0.57 -9.64
N GLY A 126 5.81 -1.53 -9.18
CA GLY A 126 4.36 -1.47 -9.23
C GLY A 126 3.78 -0.30 -8.42
N THR A 127 4.30 -0.09 -7.22
CA THR A 127 3.90 1.02 -6.34
C THR A 127 4.18 2.38 -6.98
N GLY A 128 5.36 2.59 -7.56
CA GLY A 128 5.73 3.84 -8.23
C GLY A 128 4.79 4.19 -9.38
N ILE A 129 4.30 3.18 -10.11
CA ILE A 129 3.36 3.37 -11.21
C ILE A 129 1.92 3.61 -10.72
N ALA A 130 1.48 2.88 -9.69
CA ALA A 130 0.08 2.87 -9.27
C ALA A 130 -0.28 4.00 -8.29
N PHE A 131 0.60 4.34 -7.34
CA PHE A 131 0.31 5.20 -6.21
C PHE A 131 -0.31 6.56 -6.61
N GLY A 132 0.44 7.37 -7.37
CA GLY A 132 0.00 8.68 -7.80
C GLY A 132 -1.23 8.61 -8.72
N ASN A 133 -1.30 7.58 -9.55
CA ASN A 133 -2.38 7.40 -10.52
C ASN A 133 -3.71 7.04 -9.84
N ILE A 134 -3.71 6.22 -8.78
CA ILE A 134 -4.93 5.91 -8.01
C ILE A 134 -5.46 7.19 -7.37
N MET A 135 -4.60 7.98 -6.74
CA MET A 135 -4.96 9.23 -6.08
C MET A 135 -5.48 10.27 -7.09
N THR A 136 -4.74 10.50 -8.17
CA THR A 136 -5.12 11.46 -9.23
C THR A 136 -6.43 11.07 -9.91
N ASN A 137 -6.62 9.78 -10.24
CA ASN A 137 -7.86 9.31 -10.85
C ASN A 137 -9.04 9.41 -9.88
N GLY A 138 -8.83 9.14 -8.59
CA GLY A 138 -9.85 9.35 -7.57
C GLY A 138 -10.27 10.82 -7.44
N GLN A 139 -9.31 11.75 -7.44
CA GLN A 139 -9.60 13.19 -7.39
C GLN A 139 -10.35 13.71 -8.63
N LYS A 140 -10.20 13.06 -9.79
CA LYS A 140 -10.97 13.39 -11.01
C LYS A 140 -12.45 12.97 -10.92
N GLN A 141 -12.84 12.15 -9.94
CA GLN A 141 -14.24 11.73 -9.75
C GLN A 141 -15.10 12.75 -9.02
N VAL A 142 -14.52 13.83 -8.52
CA VAL A 142 -15.20 14.92 -7.82
C VAL A 142 -15.04 16.23 -8.58
N THR A 143 -15.84 17.25 -8.24
CA THR A 143 -15.77 18.58 -8.86
C THR A 143 -14.44 19.28 -8.54
N LEU A 144 -14.09 20.32 -9.30
CA LEU A 144 -12.86 21.09 -9.05
C LEU A 144 -12.82 21.70 -7.66
N GLU A 145 -13.97 22.15 -7.15
CA GLU A 145 -14.12 22.74 -5.83
C GLU A 145 -13.89 21.71 -4.71
N GLU A 146 -14.30 20.47 -4.93
CA GLU A 146 -14.18 19.38 -3.96
C GLU A 146 -12.80 18.70 -3.95
N ARG A 147 -11.91 19.03 -4.90
CA ARG A 147 -10.58 18.38 -4.99
C ARG A 147 -9.68 18.63 -3.79
N ALA A 148 -9.83 19.78 -3.13
CA ALA A 148 -9.09 20.07 -1.91
C ALA A 148 -9.51 19.10 -0.78
N ASP A 149 -10.81 18.87 -0.63
CA ASP A 149 -11.36 17.92 0.33
C ASP A 149 -10.95 16.48 0.00
N ALA A 150 -11.03 16.10 -1.27
CA ALA A 150 -10.58 14.78 -1.73
C ALA A 150 -9.10 14.55 -1.43
N ASN A 151 -8.23 15.54 -1.64
CA ASN A 151 -6.81 15.48 -1.31
C ASN A 151 -6.58 15.31 0.20
N ALA A 152 -7.33 16.05 1.03
CA ALA A 152 -7.27 15.92 2.47
C ALA A 152 -7.67 14.50 2.93
N PHE A 153 -8.71 13.91 2.32
CA PHE A 153 -9.11 12.53 2.56
C PHE A 153 -8.00 11.54 2.26
N PHE A 154 -7.41 11.60 1.06
CA PHE A 154 -6.34 10.70 0.67
C PHE A 154 -5.14 10.79 1.61
N ASN A 155 -4.71 12.00 1.96
CA ASN A 155 -3.56 12.21 2.86
C ASN A 155 -3.83 11.72 4.29
N THR A 156 -5.02 11.98 4.82
CA THR A 156 -5.40 11.51 6.17
C THR A 156 -5.47 9.98 6.22
N LEU A 157 -6.13 9.39 5.23
CA LEU A 157 -6.25 7.93 5.14
C LEU A 157 -4.90 7.25 4.89
N GLN A 158 -3.98 7.87 4.17
CA GLN A 158 -2.63 7.37 3.99
C GLN A 158 -1.90 7.18 5.33
N GLN A 159 -1.96 8.18 6.21
CA GLN A 159 -1.32 8.11 7.52
C GLN A 159 -1.99 7.05 8.41
N PHE A 160 -3.32 7.02 8.41
CA PHE A 160 -4.07 6.04 9.19
C PHE A 160 -3.84 4.61 8.66
N ALA A 161 -3.84 4.41 7.35
CA ALA A 161 -3.58 3.12 6.72
C ALA A 161 -2.18 2.58 7.09
N GLY A 162 -1.19 3.46 7.21
CA GLY A 162 0.15 3.08 7.65
C GLY A 162 0.15 2.47 9.04
N ALA A 163 -0.52 3.12 9.98
CA ALA A 163 -0.66 2.60 11.35
C ALA A 163 -1.42 1.26 11.37
N VAL A 164 -2.52 1.15 10.62
CA VAL A 164 -3.29 -0.09 10.50
C VAL A 164 -2.46 -1.22 9.87
N GLY A 165 -1.75 -0.95 8.77
CA GLY A 165 -0.96 -1.95 8.05
C GLY A 165 0.19 -2.51 8.89
N THR A 166 0.94 -1.64 9.55
CA THR A 166 2.03 -2.06 10.45
C THR A 166 1.51 -2.80 11.67
N THR A 167 0.37 -2.40 12.24
CA THR A 167 -0.26 -3.07 13.39
C THR A 167 -0.75 -4.46 13.02
N ILE A 168 -1.47 -4.63 11.92
CA ILE A 168 -1.93 -5.94 11.44
C ILE A 168 -0.73 -6.86 11.20
N ALA A 169 0.28 -6.39 10.50
CA ALA A 169 1.47 -7.16 10.20
C ALA A 169 2.22 -7.57 11.46
N SER A 170 2.44 -6.63 12.39
CA SER A 170 3.09 -6.87 13.67
C SER A 170 2.33 -7.89 14.52
N LEU A 171 1.00 -7.76 14.62
CA LEU A 171 0.16 -8.66 15.40
C LEU A 171 0.25 -10.11 14.89
N ILE A 172 0.16 -10.32 13.56
CA ILE A 172 0.23 -11.66 12.97
C ILE A 172 1.59 -12.31 13.23
N VAL A 173 2.67 -11.53 13.13
CA VAL A 173 4.03 -12.02 13.43
C VAL A 173 4.15 -12.34 14.91
N ALA A 174 3.75 -11.44 15.80
CA ALA A 174 3.82 -11.61 17.24
C ALA A 174 3.03 -12.84 17.74
N LEU A 175 1.81 -13.07 17.22
CA LEU A 175 1.03 -14.25 17.52
C LEU A 175 1.72 -15.55 17.12
N SER A 176 2.52 -15.53 16.06
CA SER A 176 3.30 -16.70 15.65
C SER A 176 4.52 -16.94 16.54
N GLN A 177 5.09 -15.88 17.13
CA GLN A 177 6.24 -15.94 18.03
C GLN A 177 5.91 -16.47 19.43
N THR A 178 4.64 -16.50 19.82
CA THR A 178 4.20 -17.11 21.10
C THR A 178 4.33 -18.63 21.12
N ASN A 179 4.56 -19.28 19.99
CA ASN A 179 4.69 -20.72 19.90
C ASN A 179 6.09 -21.17 20.34
N SER A 180 6.20 -21.70 21.54
CA SER A 180 7.44 -22.19 22.15
C SER A 180 7.99 -23.50 21.55
N ALA A 181 7.23 -24.16 20.67
CA ALA A 181 7.64 -25.45 20.08
C ALA A 181 8.67 -25.31 18.95
N ILE A 182 8.92 -24.09 18.45
CA ILE A 182 9.87 -23.80 17.38
C ILE A 182 10.75 -22.61 17.74
N SER A 183 11.92 -22.48 17.10
CA SER A 183 12.81 -21.35 17.35
C SER A 183 12.14 -20.02 17.03
N PHE A 184 12.52 -18.94 17.72
CA PHE A 184 11.99 -17.59 17.49
C PHE A 184 12.11 -17.14 16.04
N SER A 185 13.24 -17.44 15.39
CA SER A 185 13.46 -17.13 13.97
C SER A 185 12.48 -17.90 13.06
N ALA A 186 12.28 -19.19 13.29
CA ALA A 186 11.32 -20.00 12.52
C ALA A 186 9.88 -19.55 12.75
N ALA A 187 9.53 -19.17 13.99
CA ALA A 187 8.22 -18.61 14.32
C ALA A 187 7.98 -17.27 13.62
N THR A 188 9.01 -16.41 13.60
CA THR A 188 8.97 -15.13 12.88
C THR A 188 8.80 -15.33 11.36
N ALA A 189 9.54 -16.28 10.77
CA ALA A 189 9.40 -16.60 9.34
C ALA A 189 7.99 -17.12 9.01
N LYS A 190 7.40 -17.98 9.85
CA LYS A 190 6.03 -18.46 9.71
C LYS A 190 5.02 -17.32 9.83
N GLY A 191 5.19 -16.45 10.83
CA GLY A 191 4.33 -15.29 11.05
C GLY A 191 4.39 -14.29 9.89
N SER A 192 5.59 -14.02 9.39
CA SER A 192 5.81 -13.15 8.22
C SER A 192 5.11 -13.70 6.98
N ARG A 193 5.22 -15.01 6.71
CA ARG A 193 4.49 -15.65 5.61
C ARG A 193 2.97 -15.50 5.77
N ASN A 194 2.43 -15.72 6.96
CA ASN A 194 1.00 -15.57 7.21
C ASN A 194 0.55 -14.11 7.01
N ALA A 195 1.37 -13.15 7.45
CA ALA A 195 1.10 -11.73 7.22
C ALA A 195 1.15 -11.37 5.72
N PHE A 196 2.10 -11.89 4.94
CA PHE A 196 2.12 -11.71 3.49
C PHE A 196 0.87 -12.28 2.82
N ILE A 197 0.34 -13.43 3.28
CA ILE A 197 -0.92 -14.00 2.77
C ILE A 197 -2.10 -13.06 3.05
N VAL A 198 -2.21 -12.51 4.25
CA VAL A 198 -3.27 -11.54 4.58
C VAL A 198 -3.15 -10.29 3.71
N LEU A 199 -1.94 -9.75 3.54
CA LEU A 199 -1.71 -8.59 2.68
C LEU A 199 -2.02 -8.92 1.20
N LEU A 200 -1.74 -10.14 0.74
CA LEU A 200 -2.11 -10.61 -0.60
C LEU A 200 -3.62 -10.60 -0.80
N ILE A 201 -4.38 -11.10 0.17
CA ILE A 201 -5.85 -11.07 0.11
C ILE A 201 -6.35 -9.63 -0.01
N LEU A 202 -5.82 -8.70 0.80
CA LEU A 202 -6.17 -7.28 0.73
C LEU A 202 -5.80 -6.65 -0.62
N ALA A 203 -4.63 -7.00 -1.18
CA ALA A 203 -4.19 -6.52 -2.49
C ALA A 203 -5.07 -7.05 -3.63
N VAL A 204 -5.55 -8.30 -3.55
CA VAL A 204 -6.49 -8.86 -4.52
C VAL A 204 -7.86 -8.17 -4.42
N ILE A 205 -8.36 -7.93 -3.21
CA ILE A 205 -9.60 -7.16 -3.00
C ILE A 205 -9.46 -5.76 -3.60
N GLN A 206 -8.35 -5.09 -3.33
CA GLN A 206 -8.01 -3.79 -3.91
C GLN A 206 -8.03 -3.82 -5.44
N LEU A 207 -7.37 -4.82 -6.05
CA LEU A 207 -7.32 -4.99 -7.50
C LEU A 207 -8.73 -5.16 -8.10
N ILE A 208 -9.58 -5.96 -7.44
CA ILE A 208 -10.98 -6.16 -7.86
C ILE A 208 -11.76 -4.85 -7.80
N ILE A 209 -11.60 -4.07 -6.74
CA ILE A 209 -12.24 -2.75 -6.61
C ILE A 209 -11.79 -1.84 -7.76
N LEU A 210 -10.49 -1.72 -8.01
CA LEU A 210 -9.95 -0.86 -9.06
C LEU A 210 -10.40 -1.28 -10.47
N LEU A 211 -10.51 -2.58 -10.73
CA LEU A 211 -11.03 -3.08 -12.00
C LEU A 211 -12.48 -2.62 -12.27
N ARG A 212 -13.27 -2.37 -11.20
CA ARG A 212 -14.67 -1.93 -11.30
C ARG A 212 -14.84 -0.41 -11.35
N VAL A 213 -13.97 0.34 -10.65
CA VAL A 213 -14.16 1.80 -10.49
C VAL A 213 -13.32 2.63 -11.45
N VAL A 214 -12.23 2.08 -11.99
CA VAL A 214 -11.37 2.79 -12.94
C VAL A 214 -11.90 2.58 -14.36
N ASP A 215 -12.39 3.66 -14.96
CA ASP A 215 -12.90 3.64 -16.34
C ASP A 215 -11.73 3.49 -17.35
N GLY A 216 -12.00 2.74 -18.43
CA GLY A 216 -10.98 2.47 -19.47
C GLY A 216 -10.86 3.55 -20.54
N LYS A 217 -11.80 4.50 -20.60
CA LYS A 217 -11.79 5.62 -21.56
C LYS A 217 -12.08 6.91 -20.80
N GLU A 218 -11.12 7.83 -20.83
CA GLU A 218 -11.44 9.26 -20.73
C GLU A 218 -11.84 9.70 -22.16
N ASN A 219 -13.11 10.10 -22.36
CA ASN A 219 -13.52 10.85 -23.55
C ASN A 219 -12.98 12.27 -23.45
#